data_32255d80f9548ff428ffed1b5ce9afa8
#
_entry.id   32255d80f9548ff428ffed1b5ce9afa8
#
_cell.length_a   1.000
_cell.length_b   1.000
_cell.length_c   1.000
_cell.angle_alpha   90.00
_cell.angle_beta   90.00
_cell.angle_gamma   90.00
#
_symmetry.space_group_name_H-M   'P 1'
#
loop_
_entity.id
_entity.type
_entity.pdbx_description
1 polymer ?
#
loop_
_entity_poly.entity_id
_entity_poly.type
_entity_poly.pdbx_seq_one_letter_code
_entity_poly.pdbx_strand_id
1 'polypeptide(L)'
;MSTFPLGRIAGLSIRVHASWAIILALIVVTVAAQVGSLDPGTSQPMRWGIGVAVAVAFLLSAVAHELAHALVARRRGVPTTTIVVYFLGASATPALETTRPRDEIMTALAGPLASIALGAVLLGVAAAVESTDTSLAMAVGSTALVVGTLDVALGLLNLLPAYPLDGGRVVRAMAWSRTGDPRAALRTAASVGRAVGLTIAVLGVMGIFLIDSIDGLMIALGGWFLTSTARGVERRASLDSVLDGLFVRDVMERDVTTIPPGLTIDTFASQVLGGSAALALPVVRGSELLGLIGARQLRGIRQDRWATVRVEDVMVTGSALPILGPGATVQSAIDDLARSSLDGLPVVEDGLLTGMVMRRAIADAIRVRAASAGLAGW
;
A
#
# COMPACT_ATOMS: atom_id res chain seq x y z
N MET A 1 1.33 8.79 -6.44
CA MET A 1 0.41 9.10 -5.32
C MET A 1 0.96 10.32 -4.60
N SER A 2 0.17 11.38 -4.45
CA SER A 2 0.61 12.66 -3.91
C SER A 2 0.74 12.60 -2.39
N THR A 3 1.96 12.74 -1.88
CA THR A 3 2.27 12.87 -0.45
C THR A 3 2.95 14.20 -0.20
N PHE A 4 2.58 14.88 0.88
CA PHE A 4 3.12 16.17 1.27
C PHE A 4 4.10 16.01 2.44
N PRO A 5 5.29 16.63 2.42
CA PRO A 5 6.21 16.58 3.54
C PRO A 5 5.70 17.49 4.67
N LEU A 6 5.62 16.95 5.90
CA LEU A 6 5.34 17.73 7.12
C LEU A 6 6.60 18.20 7.83
N GLY A 7 7.75 17.51 7.62
CA GLY A 7 8.99 17.83 8.27
C GLY A 7 9.80 16.61 8.68
N ARG A 8 10.74 16.80 9.61
CA ARG A 8 11.55 15.73 10.18
C ARG A 8 11.50 15.75 11.70
N ILE A 9 11.21 14.60 12.32
CA ILE A 9 11.22 14.44 13.79
C ILE A 9 12.09 13.22 14.10
N ALA A 10 13.03 13.39 15.04
CA ALA A 10 13.96 12.34 15.46
C ALA A 10 14.74 11.68 14.29
N GLY A 11 15.02 12.45 13.22
CA GLY A 11 15.71 11.94 12.01
C GLY A 11 14.81 11.17 11.04
N LEU A 12 13.50 11.07 11.30
CA LEU A 12 12.49 10.45 10.43
C LEU A 12 11.81 11.54 9.59
N SER A 13 11.70 11.32 8.28
CA SER A 13 10.94 12.17 7.38
C SER A 13 9.45 11.82 7.46
N ILE A 14 8.62 12.79 7.84
CA ILE A 14 7.17 12.61 7.99
C ILE A 14 6.48 13.16 6.75
N ARG A 15 5.66 12.34 6.14
CA ARG A 15 4.84 12.69 4.95
C ARG A 15 3.39 12.34 5.22
N VAL A 16 2.48 13.16 4.74
CA VAL A 16 1.03 12.94 4.85
C VAL A 16 0.46 12.70 3.45
N HIS A 17 -0.36 11.67 3.31
CA HIS A 17 -1.03 11.37 2.06
C HIS A 17 -2.21 12.33 1.82
N ALA A 18 -2.49 12.63 0.55
CA ALA A 18 -3.56 13.56 0.14
C ALA A 18 -4.96 13.18 0.67
N SER A 19 -5.20 11.90 1.01
CA SER A 19 -6.48 11.44 1.61
C SER A 19 -6.84 12.16 2.90
N TRP A 20 -5.86 12.71 3.63
CA TRP A 20 -6.11 13.48 4.84
C TRP A 20 -6.86 14.77 4.59
N ALA A 21 -6.71 15.41 3.42
CA ALA A 21 -7.41 16.68 3.14
C ALA A 21 -8.93 16.54 3.23
N ILE A 22 -9.48 15.42 2.72
CA ILE A 22 -10.93 15.15 2.76
C ILE A 22 -11.40 14.95 4.20
N ILE A 23 -10.63 14.16 4.98
CA ILE A 23 -11.00 13.83 6.36
C ILE A 23 -10.89 15.05 7.27
N LEU A 24 -9.83 15.84 7.13
CA LEU A 24 -9.68 17.07 7.89
C LEU A 24 -10.84 18.05 7.60
N ALA A 25 -11.22 18.20 6.32
CA ALA A 25 -12.37 19.02 5.95
C ALA A 25 -13.67 18.47 6.57
N LEU A 26 -13.87 17.16 6.54
CA LEU A 26 -15.06 16.52 7.15
C LEU A 26 -15.08 16.74 8.68
N ILE A 27 -13.96 16.56 9.37
CA ILE A 27 -13.85 16.81 10.82
C ILE A 27 -14.22 18.26 11.12
N VAL A 28 -13.65 19.22 10.39
CA VAL A 28 -13.92 20.64 10.60
C VAL A 28 -15.42 20.94 10.48
N VAL A 29 -16.07 20.48 9.40
CA VAL A 29 -17.49 20.72 9.16
C VAL A 29 -18.36 20.04 10.23
N THR A 30 -18.09 18.78 10.53
CA THR A 30 -18.89 17.99 11.49
C THR A 30 -18.77 18.56 12.90
N VAL A 31 -17.55 18.87 13.34
CA VAL A 31 -17.33 19.46 14.69
C VAL A 31 -17.95 20.85 14.80
N ALA A 32 -17.79 21.71 13.78
CA ALA A 32 -18.40 23.03 13.78
C ALA A 32 -19.94 22.96 13.84
N ALA A 33 -20.56 22.03 13.11
CA ALA A 33 -22.00 21.79 13.16
C ALA A 33 -22.43 21.26 14.54
N GLN A 34 -21.69 20.32 15.11
CA GLN A 34 -22.02 19.73 16.42
C GLN A 34 -21.90 20.75 17.57
N VAL A 35 -20.81 21.54 17.59
CA VAL A 35 -20.68 22.63 18.57
C VAL A 35 -21.86 23.61 18.46
N GLY A 36 -22.29 23.96 17.24
CA GLY A 36 -23.45 24.84 17.03
C GLY A 36 -24.77 24.23 17.44
N SER A 37 -24.95 22.92 17.43
CA SER A 37 -26.16 22.23 17.88
C SER A 37 -26.22 22.09 19.40
N LEU A 38 -25.06 21.86 20.05
CA LEU A 38 -24.97 21.70 21.51
C LEU A 38 -25.03 23.05 22.25
N ASP A 39 -24.40 24.08 21.71
CA ASP A 39 -24.45 25.44 22.23
C ASP A 39 -24.77 26.44 21.11
N PRO A 40 -26.06 26.75 20.88
CA PRO A 40 -26.48 27.72 19.88
C PRO A 40 -25.94 29.16 20.12
N GLY A 41 -25.52 29.49 21.34
CA GLY A 41 -24.91 30.77 21.69
C GLY A 41 -23.48 30.96 21.20
N THR A 42 -22.77 29.87 20.91
CA THR A 42 -21.40 29.94 20.39
C THR A 42 -21.34 30.64 19.02
N SER A 43 -20.46 31.65 18.91
CA SER A 43 -20.32 32.43 17.66
C SER A 43 -19.82 31.57 16.49
N GLN A 44 -20.23 31.91 15.28
CA GLN A 44 -19.78 31.21 14.05
C GLN A 44 -18.26 31.07 13.95
N PRO A 45 -17.43 32.14 14.14
CA PRO A 45 -15.98 32.01 14.08
C PRO A 45 -15.43 31.03 15.11
N MET A 46 -16.02 30.98 16.31
CA MET A 46 -15.59 30.08 17.39
C MET A 46 -15.84 28.61 17.02
N ARG A 47 -17.01 28.27 16.44
CA ARG A 47 -17.35 26.91 15.99
C ARG A 47 -16.36 26.41 14.96
N TRP A 48 -16.10 27.23 13.94
CA TRP A 48 -15.09 26.89 12.91
C TRP A 48 -13.69 26.80 13.48
N GLY A 49 -13.32 27.69 14.41
CA GLY A 49 -12.03 27.66 15.11
C GLY A 49 -11.82 26.34 15.87
N ILE A 50 -12.83 25.89 16.62
CA ILE A 50 -12.80 24.59 17.33
C ILE A 50 -12.68 23.46 16.32
N GLY A 51 -13.47 23.48 15.23
CA GLY A 51 -13.37 22.44 14.18
C GLY A 51 -11.97 22.32 13.58
N VAL A 52 -11.33 23.45 13.26
CA VAL A 52 -9.95 23.47 12.75
C VAL A 52 -8.96 22.97 13.81
N ALA A 53 -9.10 23.41 15.07
CA ALA A 53 -8.25 22.97 16.16
C ALA A 53 -8.32 21.47 16.37
N VAL A 54 -9.53 20.89 16.37
CA VAL A 54 -9.73 19.42 16.44
C VAL A 54 -9.09 18.72 15.27
N ALA A 55 -9.29 19.19 14.04
CA ALA A 55 -8.73 18.57 12.84
C ALA A 55 -7.18 18.55 12.88
N VAL A 56 -6.56 19.69 13.22
CA VAL A 56 -5.10 19.78 13.34
C VAL A 56 -4.57 18.90 14.48
N ALA A 57 -5.20 18.95 15.65
CA ALA A 57 -4.78 18.16 16.80
C ALA A 57 -4.90 16.65 16.50
N PHE A 58 -5.98 16.20 15.86
CA PHE A 58 -6.16 14.81 15.46
C PHE A 58 -5.12 14.35 14.42
N LEU A 59 -4.77 15.21 13.45
CA LEU A 59 -3.67 14.91 12.52
C LEU A 59 -2.35 14.74 13.26
N LEU A 60 -2.05 15.60 14.24
CA LEU A 60 -0.85 15.49 15.06
C LEU A 60 -0.85 14.22 15.91
N SER A 61 -2.01 13.83 16.43
CA SER A 61 -2.19 12.55 17.14
C SER A 61 -1.93 11.35 16.23
N ALA A 62 -2.45 11.37 15.01
CA ALA A 62 -2.18 10.32 14.04
C ALA A 62 -0.68 10.24 13.67
N VAL A 63 -0.01 11.38 13.56
CA VAL A 63 1.46 11.43 13.38
C VAL A 63 2.17 10.85 14.60
N ALA A 64 1.72 11.14 15.82
CA ALA A 64 2.31 10.61 17.06
C ALA A 64 2.13 9.09 17.15
N HIS A 65 0.98 8.55 16.75
CA HIS A 65 0.71 7.13 16.63
C HIS A 65 1.73 6.43 15.72
N GLU A 66 1.87 6.90 14.49
CA GLU A 66 2.82 6.34 13.51
C GLU A 66 4.28 6.54 13.95
N LEU A 67 4.58 7.66 14.59
CA LEU A 67 5.90 7.92 15.14
C LEU A 67 6.26 6.94 16.26
N ALA A 68 5.30 6.57 17.11
CA ALA A 68 5.51 5.58 18.15
C ALA A 68 5.91 4.21 17.57
N HIS A 69 5.21 3.75 16.52
CA HIS A 69 5.60 2.54 15.78
C HIS A 69 7.04 2.63 15.26
N ALA A 70 7.36 3.72 14.56
CA ALA A 70 8.65 3.90 13.92
C ALA A 70 9.81 3.99 14.93
N LEU A 71 9.60 4.66 16.07
CA LEU A 71 10.61 4.76 17.12
C LEU A 71 10.90 3.41 17.78
N VAL A 72 9.85 2.62 18.05
CA VAL A 72 10.03 1.27 18.62
C VAL A 72 10.69 0.36 17.59
N ALA A 73 10.26 0.37 16.33
CA ALA A 73 10.87 -0.41 15.24
C ALA A 73 12.37 -0.08 15.11
N ARG A 74 12.73 1.20 15.10
CA ARG A 74 14.12 1.64 15.01
C ARG A 74 14.97 1.19 16.22
N ARG A 75 14.42 1.23 17.44
CA ARG A 75 15.08 0.66 18.64
C ARG A 75 15.27 -0.86 18.55
N ARG A 76 14.49 -1.54 17.72
CA ARG A 76 14.59 -2.98 17.45
C ARG A 76 15.46 -3.30 16.23
N GLY A 77 16.15 -2.33 15.67
CA GLY A 77 17.10 -2.52 14.57
C GLY A 77 16.48 -2.54 13.18
N VAL A 78 15.17 -2.17 13.06
CA VAL A 78 14.53 -2.02 11.75
C VAL A 78 14.87 -0.65 11.16
N PRO A 79 15.57 -0.55 10.02
CA PRO A 79 15.95 0.71 9.41
C PRO A 79 14.71 1.44 8.91
N THR A 80 14.32 2.51 9.60
CA THR A 80 13.20 3.36 9.23
C THR A 80 13.68 4.76 8.98
N THR A 81 13.43 5.31 7.81
CA THR A 81 13.85 6.68 7.41
C THR A 81 12.67 7.58 7.09
N THR A 82 11.53 7.02 6.68
CA THR A 82 10.35 7.77 6.26
C THR A 82 9.09 7.15 6.82
N ILE A 83 8.19 7.98 7.32
CA ILE A 83 6.85 7.63 7.76
C ILE A 83 5.87 8.31 6.80
N VAL A 84 4.92 7.55 6.26
CA VAL A 84 3.82 8.09 5.47
C VAL A 84 2.52 7.83 6.22
N VAL A 85 1.87 8.90 6.66
CA VAL A 85 0.61 8.83 7.39
C VAL A 85 -0.53 8.74 6.38
N TYR A 86 -1.20 7.59 6.33
CA TYR A 86 -2.41 7.35 5.54
C TYR A 86 -3.62 7.38 6.47
N PHE A 87 -4.74 7.88 5.96
CA PHE A 87 -6.00 7.81 6.74
C PHE A 87 -6.66 6.44 6.61
N LEU A 88 -6.80 5.96 5.38
CA LEU A 88 -7.36 4.64 5.07
C LEU A 88 -6.39 3.88 4.18
N GLY A 89 -6.01 2.71 4.61
CA GLY A 89 -5.19 1.81 3.81
C GLY A 89 -3.86 1.47 4.47
N ALA A 90 -3.44 0.24 4.25
CA ALA A 90 -2.12 -0.20 4.63
C ALA A 90 -1.09 0.77 4.05
N SER A 91 -0.20 1.26 4.88
CA SER A 91 0.97 1.98 4.40
C SER A 91 1.64 1.11 3.34
N ALA A 92 1.86 1.68 2.15
CA ALA A 92 2.66 1.03 1.11
C ALA A 92 4.17 1.02 1.48
N THR A 93 4.53 1.52 2.65
CA THR A 93 5.81 1.24 3.24
C THR A 93 5.88 -0.26 3.46
N PRO A 94 6.93 -0.95 2.99
CA PRO A 94 7.16 -2.34 3.34
C PRO A 94 6.95 -2.43 4.85
N ALA A 95 6.01 -3.30 5.24
CA ALA A 95 5.71 -3.52 6.65
C ALA A 95 7.04 -3.62 7.33
N LEU A 96 7.26 -2.81 8.37
CA LEU A 96 8.49 -2.80 9.13
C LEU A 96 8.87 -4.26 9.37
N GLU A 97 9.72 -4.80 8.50
CA GLU A 97 10.03 -6.22 8.48
C GLU A 97 10.86 -6.51 9.72
N THR A 98 10.15 -6.82 10.76
CA THR A 98 10.76 -7.28 12.00
C THR A 98 11.26 -8.69 11.78
N THR A 99 12.48 -8.95 12.24
CA THR A 99 13.11 -10.28 12.10
C THR A 99 12.67 -11.27 13.17
N ARG A 100 11.91 -10.80 14.18
CA ARG A 100 11.49 -11.61 15.33
C ARG A 100 10.03 -11.31 15.72
N PRO A 101 9.24 -12.32 16.09
CA PRO A 101 7.84 -12.11 16.49
C PRO A 101 7.67 -11.12 17.67
N ARG A 102 8.56 -11.16 18.66
CA ARG A 102 8.51 -10.25 19.81
C ARG A 102 8.69 -8.78 19.40
N ASP A 103 9.58 -8.50 18.46
CA ASP A 103 9.82 -7.14 17.99
C ASP A 103 8.62 -6.62 17.21
N GLU A 104 7.92 -7.50 16.49
CA GLU A 104 6.69 -7.16 15.82
C GLU A 104 5.55 -6.81 16.80
N ILE A 105 5.36 -7.61 17.87
CA ILE A 105 4.36 -7.33 18.90
C ILE A 105 4.61 -5.96 19.53
N MET A 106 5.87 -5.69 19.93
CA MET A 106 6.21 -4.42 20.57
C MET A 106 6.04 -3.22 19.63
N THR A 107 6.40 -3.39 18.36
CA THR A 107 6.19 -2.36 17.35
C THR A 107 4.70 -2.13 17.11
N ALA A 108 3.91 -3.20 16.95
CA ALA A 108 2.48 -3.09 16.68
C ALA A 108 1.69 -2.49 17.85
N LEU A 109 2.06 -2.75 19.09
CA LEU A 109 1.40 -2.17 20.27
C LEU A 109 1.77 -0.71 20.53
N ALA A 110 2.91 -0.22 19.99
CA ALA A 110 3.43 1.11 20.30
C ALA A 110 2.47 2.24 19.90
N GLY A 111 1.89 2.18 18.69
CA GLY A 111 0.93 3.19 18.21
C GLY A 111 -0.35 3.23 19.04
N PRO A 112 -1.08 2.11 19.15
CA PRO A 112 -2.31 2.04 19.96
C PRO A 112 -2.10 2.53 21.39
N LEU A 113 -1.03 2.10 22.06
CA LEU A 113 -0.74 2.53 23.42
C LEU A 113 -0.42 4.03 23.50
N ALA A 114 0.30 4.58 22.51
CA ALA A 114 0.55 6.00 22.44
C ALA A 114 -0.74 6.80 22.25
N SER A 115 -1.65 6.35 21.37
CA SER A 115 -2.96 6.99 21.17
C SER A 115 -3.82 6.94 22.43
N ILE A 116 -3.91 5.78 23.12
CA ILE A 116 -4.68 5.67 24.36
C ILE A 116 -4.08 6.58 25.44
N ALA A 117 -2.76 6.61 25.58
CA ALA A 117 -2.10 7.47 26.58
C ALA A 117 -2.34 8.96 26.28
N LEU A 118 -2.17 9.38 25.02
CA LEU A 118 -2.41 10.76 24.60
C LEU A 118 -3.89 11.14 24.79
N GLY A 119 -4.81 10.25 24.40
CA GLY A 119 -6.23 10.43 24.59
C GLY A 119 -6.61 10.58 26.07
N ALA A 120 -6.05 9.76 26.95
CA ALA A 120 -6.27 9.86 28.40
C ALA A 120 -5.79 11.20 28.95
N VAL A 121 -4.61 11.69 28.52
CA VAL A 121 -4.10 13.01 28.91
C VAL A 121 -5.03 14.12 28.44
N LEU A 122 -5.49 14.09 27.19
CA LEU A 122 -6.41 15.09 26.64
C LEU A 122 -7.77 15.09 27.36
N LEU A 123 -8.30 13.93 27.68
CA LEU A 123 -9.55 13.81 28.49
C LEU A 123 -9.34 14.38 29.90
N GLY A 124 -8.16 14.16 30.50
CA GLY A 124 -7.79 14.78 31.77
C GLY A 124 -7.73 16.33 31.67
N VAL A 125 -7.19 16.87 30.57
CA VAL A 125 -7.18 18.32 30.31
C VAL A 125 -8.62 18.84 30.16
N ALA A 126 -9.47 18.14 29.40
CA ALA A 126 -10.87 18.54 29.23
C ALA A 126 -11.59 18.63 30.59
N ALA A 127 -11.44 17.63 31.44
CA ALA A 127 -12.02 17.61 32.79
C ALA A 127 -11.47 18.72 33.71
N ALA A 128 -10.16 19.03 33.58
CA ALA A 128 -9.54 20.06 34.42
C ALA A 128 -10.02 21.48 34.07
N VAL A 129 -10.42 21.76 32.83
CA VAL A 129 -10.88 23.08 32.40
C VAL A 129 -12.41 23.25 32.43
N GLU A 130 -13.16 22.15 32.71
CA GLU A 130 -14.64 22.14 32.68
C GLU A 130 -15.29 23.18 33.58
N SER A 131 -14.69 23.49 34.75
CA SER A 131 -15.18 24.44 35.71
C SER A 131 -14.78 25.91 35.40
N THR A 132 -14.14 26.17 34.30
CA THR A 132 -13.60 27.49 33.94
C THR A 132 -14.47 28.18 32.90
N ASP A 133 -15.20 29.21 33.32
CA ASP A 133 -16.15 29.96 32.47
C ASP A 133 -15.47 30.99 31.56
N THR A 134 -14.50 30.57 30.75
CA THR A 134 -13.88 31.44 29.75
C THR A 134 -14.02 30.83 28.35
N SER A 135 -14.12 31.69 27.34
CA SER A 135 -14.20 31.22 25.94
C SER A 135 -12.98 30.39 25.52
N LEU A 136 -11.82 30.72 26.10
CA LEU A 136 -10.58 29.93 25.85
C LEU A 136 -10.66 28.54 26.50
N ALA A 137 -11.12 28.44 27.76
CA ALA A 137 -11.30 27.16 28.43
C ALA A 137 -12.32 26.27 27.69
N MET A 138 -13.43 26.87 27.21
CA MET A 138 -14.41 26.18 26.40
C MET A 138 -13.77 25.61 25.11
N ALA A 139 -12.99 26.40 24.36
CA ALA A 139 -12.34 25.97 23.15
C ALA A 139 -11.31 24.87 23.40
N VAL A 140 -10.48 25.00 24.43
CA VAL A 140 -9.49 24.01 24.84
C VAL A 140 -10.17 22.75 25.32
N GLY A 141 -11.17 22.83 26.19
CA GLY A 141 -11.92 21.70 26.75
C GLY A 141 -12.64 20.93 25.66
N SER A 142 -13.37 21.60 24.78
CA SER A 142 -14.07 20.97 23.65
C SER A 142 -13.09 20.27 22.70
N THR A 143 -11.99 20.94 22.35
CA THR A 143 -10.96 20.35 21.49
C THR A 143 -10.34 19.12 22.15
N ALA A 144 -9.94 19.22 23.42
CA ALA A 144 -9.32 18.14 24.16
C ALA A 144 -10.27 16.95 24.35
N LEU A 145 -11.55 17.21 24.63
CA LEU A 145 -12.58 16.18 24.77
C LEU A 145 -12.74 15.38 23.46
N VAL A 146 -12.93 16.07 22.35
CA VAL A 146 -13.16 15.43 21.05
C VAL A 146 -11.93 14.68 20.60
N VAL A 147 -10.76 15.31 20.61
CA VAL A 147 -9.51 14.65 20.18
C VAL A 147 -9.13 13.50 21.12
N GLY A 148 -9.28 13.69 22.42
CA GLY A 148 -9.01 12.64 23.41
C GLY A 148 -9.90 11.42 23.22
N THR A 149 -11.19 11.63 22.95
CA THR A 149 -12.13 10.53 22.63
C THR A 149 -11.75 9.82 21.34
N LEU A 150 -11.42 10.58 20.29
CA LEU A 150 -10.98 10.02 19.01
C LEU A 150 -9.67 9.23 19.15
N ASP A 151 -8.73 9.69 19.96
CA ASP A 151 -7.45 9.02 20.19
C ASP A 151 -7.62 7.71 20.96
N VAL A 152 -8.45 7.69 22.01
CA VAL A 152 -8.78 6.45 22.72
C VAL A 152 -9.48 5.47 21.78
N ALA A 153 -10.45 5.96 20.98
CA ALA A 153 -11.15 5.14 20.00
C ALA A 153 -10.19 4.59 18.94
N LEU A 154 -9.29 5.42 18.40
CA LEU A 154 -8.27 5.03 17.44
C LEU A 154 -7.37 3.94 18.00
N GLY A 155 -6.90 4.10 19.23
CA GLY A 155 -6.06 3.11 19.90
C GLY A 155 -6.79 1.77 20.13
N LEU A 156 -8.04 1.81 20.63
CA LEU A 156 -8.85 0.63 20.86
C LEU A 156 -9.23 -0.09 19.56
N LEU A 157 -9.62 0.65 18.52
CA LEU A 157 -9.92 0.08 17.21
C LEU A 157 -8.67 -0.59 16.60
N ASN A 158 -7.49 0.03 16.73
CA ASN A 158 -6.26 -0.56 16.25
C ASN A 158 -5.82 -1.81 17.04
N LEU A 159 -6.31 -2.01 18.27
CA LEU A 159 -6.09 -3.25 19.03
C LEU A 159 -7.01 -4.40 18.63
N LEU A 160 -8.04 -4.16 17.79
CA LEU A 160 -8.87 -5.26 17.29
C LEU A 160 -8.00 -6.29 16.55
N PRO A 161 -8.23 -7.60 16.79
CA PRO A 161 -7.44 -8.67 16.18
C PRO A 161 -7.80 -8.87 14.69
N ALA A 162 -7.77 -7.79 13.92
CA ALA A 162 -8.19 -7.76 12.53
C ALA A 162 -7.09 -7.12 11.65
N TYR A 163 -6.42 -7.91 10.82
CA TYR A 163 -5.51 -7.35 9.84
C TYR A 163 -6.30 -6.52 8.81
N PRO A 164 -5.91 -5.29 8.45
CA PRO A 164 -4.59 -4.67 8.56
C PRO A 164 -4.34 -3.82 9.82
N LEU A 165 -5.22 -3.83 10.82
CA LEU A 165 -5.03 -3.11 12.07
C LEU A 165 -3.82 -3.65 12.86
N ASP A 166 -3.31 -2.87 13.80
CA ASP A 166 -2.13 -3.26 14.60
C ASP A 166 -2.37 -4.52 15.45
N GLY A 167 -3.58 -4.71 15.98
CA GLY A 167 -3.98 -5.95 16.65
C GLY A 167 -3.91 -7.18 15.74
N GLY A 168 -4.17 -7.02 14.45
CA GLY A 168 -3.96 -8.08 13.46
C GLY A 168 -2.47 -8.43 13.29
N ARG A 169 -1.56 -7.45 13.41
CA ARG A 169 -0.10 -7.67 13.42
C ARG A 169 0.32 -8.41 14.69
N VAL A 170 -0.30 -8.11 15.82
CA VAL A 170 -0.08 -8.89 17.05
C VAL A 170 -0.49 -10.34 16.85
N VAL A 171 -1.67 -10.61 16.27
CA VAL A 171 -2.14 -11.97 15.93
C VAL A 171 -1.15 -12.66 14.98
N ARG A 172 -0.66 -11.96 13.97
CA ARG A 172 0.38 -12.48 13.05
C ARG A 172 1.63 -12.89 13.82
N ALA A 173 2.15 -12.02 14.65
CA ALA A 173 3.36 -12.28 15.43
C ALA A 173 3.19 -13.46 16.41
N MET A 174 2.03 -13.58 17.04
CA MET A 174 1.69 -14.73 17.91
C MET A 174 1.62 -16.04 17.11
N ALA A 175 0.99 -16.04 15.95
CA ALA A 175 0.95 -17.20 15.08
C ALA A 175 2.37 -17.56 14.57
N TRP A 176 3.16 -16.56 14.18
CA TRP A 176 4.55 -16.75 13.76
C TRP A 176 5.42 -17.35 14.87
N SER A 177 5.28 -16.90 16.11
CA SER A 177 6.05 -17.46 17.23
C SER A 177 5.76 -18.93 17.48
N ARG A 178 4.58 -19.43 17.07
CA ARG A 178 4.18 -20.83 17.23
C ARG A 178 4.53 -21.71 16.03
N THR A 179 4.40 -21.16 14.82
CA THR A 179 4.58 -21.92 13.58
C THR A 179 6.00 -21.85 13.01
N GLY A 180 6.77 -20.85 13.40
CA GLY A 180 8.07 -20.54 12.77
C GLY A 180 7.96 -19.97 11.35
N ASP A 181 6.77 -19.93 10.76
CA ASP A 181 6.52 -19.48 9.39
C ASP A 181 5.76 -18.14 9.37
N PRO A 182 6.41 -17.03 8.99
CA PRO A 182 5.78 -15.71 8.93
C PRO A 182 4.68 -15.61 7.86
N ARG A 183 4.73 -16.44 6.80
CA ARG A 183 3.73 -16.46 5.74
C ARG A 183 2.45 -17.19 6.17
N ALA A 184 2.61 -18.35 6.81
CA ALA A 184 1.47 -19.05 7.42
C ALA A 184 0.80 -18.20 8.50
N ALA A 185 1.59 -17.48 9.29
CA ALA A 185 1.12 -16.55 10.29
C ALA A 185 0.31 -15.38 9.68
N LEU A 186 0.75 -14.85 8.53
CA LEU A 186 0.01 -13.79 7.82
C LEU A 186 -1.36 -14.29 7.33
N ARG A 187 -1.43 -15.51 6.79
CA ARG A 187 -2.71 -16.13 6.39
C ARG A 187 -3.63 -16.32 7.60
N THR A 188 -3.09 -16.77 8.73
CA THR A 188 -3.87 -16.90 9.99
C THR A 188 -4.42 -15.56 10.44
N ALA A 189 -3.59 -14.50 10.48
CA ALA A 189 -4.03 -13.16 10.86
C ALA A 189 -5.09 -12.58 9.91
N ALA A 190 -4.94 -12.81 8.61
CA ALA A 190 -5.92 -12.39 7.61
C ALA A 190 -7.26 -13.13 7.77
N SER A 191 -7.24 -14.44 8.05
CA SER A 191 -8.47 -15.22 8.30
C SER A 191 -9.20 -14.77 9.58
N VAL A 192 -8.46 -14.48 10.65
CA VAL A 192 -9.02 -13.90 11.88
C VAL A 192 -9.61 -12.52 11.58
N GLY A 193 -8.89 -11.67 10.87
CA GLY A 193 -9.37 -10.33 10.48
C GLY A 193 -10.64 -10.38 9.63
N ARG A 194 -10.74 -11.35 8.72
CA ARG A 194 -11.97 -11.59 7.92
C ARG A 194 -13.15 -12.00 8.82
N ALA A 195 -12.92 -12.90 9.79
CA ALA A 195 -13.97 -13.34 10.71
C ALA A 195 -14.45 -12.16 11.57
N VAL A 196 -13.53 -11.38 12.15
CA VAL A 196 -13.86 -10.18 12.94
C VAL A 196 -14.61 -9.16 12.10
N GLY A 197 -14.12 -8.86 10.89
CA GLY A 197 -14.79 -7.91 9.98
C GLY A 197 -16.21 -8.37 9.61
N LEU A 198 -16.39 -9.65 9.31
CA LEU A 198 -17.72 -10.21 9.02
C LEU A 198 -18.65 -10.11 10.25
N THR A 199 -18.16 -10.42 11.45
CA THR A 199 -18.93 -10.30 12.69
C THR A 199 -19.39 -8.85 12.89
N ILE A 200 -18.48 -7.87 12.74
CA ILE A 200 -18.81 -6.43 12.84
C ILE A 200 -19.84 -6.04 11.77
N ALA A 201 -19.70 -6.51 10.52
CA ALA A 201 -20.65 -6.22 9.46
C ALA A 201 -22.04 -6.77 9.78
N VAL A 202 -22.14 -8.02 10.27
CA VAL A 202 -23.41 -8.63 10.66
C VAL A 202 -24.05 -7.89 11.84
N LEU A 203 -23.26 -7.54 12.86
CA LEU A 203 -23.76 -6.76 13.99
C LEU A 203 -24.26 -5.37 13.57
N GLY A 204 -23.58 -4.72 12.61
CA GLY A 204 -24.03 -3.46 12.04
C GLY A 204 -25.37 -3.59 11.30
N VAL A 205 -25.51 -4.62 10.46
CA VAL A 205 -26.77 -4.93 9.78
C VAL A 205 -27.89 -5.22 10.81
N MET A 206 -27.60 -6.03 11.82
CA MET A 206 -28.57 -6.29 12.89
C MET A 206 -29.00 -5.00 13.61
N GLY A 207 -28.06 -4.08 13.85
CA GLY A 207 -28.35 -2.77 14.45
C GLY A 207 -29.33 -1.95 13.65
N ILE A 208 -29.28 -2.00 12.31
CA ILE A 208 -30.25 -1.32 11.45
C ILE A 208 -31.68 -1.88 11.66
N PHE A 209 -31.82 -3.20 11.68
CA PHE A 209 -33.16 -3.84 11.69
C PHE A 209 -33.74 -4.05 13.09
N LEU A 210 -32.90 -4.22 14.13
CA LEU A 210 -33.37 -4.53 15.49
C LEU A 210 -33.52 -3.30 16.39
N ILE A 211 -32.72 -2.24 16.11
CA ILE A 211 -32.65 -1.05 16.97
C ILE A 211 -33.04 0.21 16.19
N ASP A 212 -33.34 0.06 14.88
CA ASP A 212 -33.67 1.16 13.95
C ASP A 212 -32.58 2.27 13.96
N SER A 213 -31.32 1.87 14.05
CA SER A 213 -30.18 2.76 14.15
C SER A 213 -29.45 2.91 12.81
N ILE A 214 -29.44 4.15 12.29
CA ILE A 214 -28.66 4.49 11.09
C ILE A 214 -27.14 4.28 11.32
N ASP A 215 -26.67 4.33 12.57
CA ASP A 215 -25.28 4.07 12.91
C ASP A 215 -24.88 2.63 12.60
N GLY A 216 -25.83 1.71 12.58
CA GLY A 216 -25.63 0.32 12.14
C GLY A 216 -25.07 0.23 10.72
N LEU A 217 -25.45 1.17 9.84
CA LEU A 217 -24.91 1.24 8.49
C LEU A 217 -23.40 1.54 8.51
N MET A 218 -22.95 2.47 9.34
CA MET A 218 -21.52 2.83 9.46
C MET A 218 -20.73 1.65 10.02
N ILE A 219 -21.26 0.94 11.03
CA ILE A 219 -20.67 -0.26 11.61
C ILE A 219 -20.59 -1.36 10.55
N ALA A 220 -21.66 -1.60 9.78
CA ALA A 220 -21.70 -2.61 8.72
C ALA A 220 -20.67 -2.30 7.61
N LEU A 221 -20.55 -1.04 7.18
CA LEU A 221 -19.55 -0.60 6.20
C LEU A 221 -18.13 -0.76 6.73
N GLY A 222 -17.87 -0.45 8.00
CA GLY A 222 -16.59 -0.67 8.66
C GLY A 222 -16.19 -2.14 8.67
N GLY A 223 -17.12 -3.03 9.04
CA GLY A 223 -16.93 -4.47 9.01
C GLY A 223 -16.69 -5.02 7.60
N TRP A 224 -17.45 -4.53 6.61
CA TRP A 224 -17.22 -4.88 5.20
C TRP A 224 -15.83 -4.41 4.71
N PHE A 225 -15.42 -3.21 5.08
CA PHE A 225 -14.10 -2.69 4.74
C PHE A 225 -12.98 -3.57 5.31
N LEU A 226 -13.05 -3.93 6.60
CA LEU A 226 -12.09 -4.83 7.24
C LEU A 226 -12.04 -6.19 6.54
N THR A 227 -13.20 -6.76 6.24
CA THR A 227 -13.32 -8.05 5.52
C THR A 227 -12.67 -7.98 4.14
N SER A 228 -12.93 -6.89 3.39
CA SER A 228 -12.39 -6.69 2.03
C SER A 228 -10.87 -6.54 2.05
N THR A 229 -10.36 -5.78 3.01
CA THR A 229 -8.92 -5.55 3.16
C THR A 229 -8.20 -6.83 3.58
N ALA A 230 -8.77 -7.59 4.52
CA ALA A 230 -8.23 -8.88 4.94
C ALA A 230 -8.15 -9.88 3.78
N ARG A 231 -9.18 -9.93 2.91
CA ARG A 231 -9.16 -10.74 1.67
C ARG A 231 -8.05 -10.31 0.70
N GLY A 232 -7.81 -9.01 0.59
CA GLY A 232 -6.73 -8.48 -0.24
C GLY A 232 -5.34 -8.94 0.23
N VAL A 233 -5.13 -8.96 1.55
CA VAL A 233 -3.89 -9.45 2.18
C VAL A 233 -3.72 -10.95 1.97
N GLU A 234 -4.78 -11.73 2.17
CA GLU A 234 -4.80 -13.17 1.96
C GLU A 234 -4.43 -13.54 0.52
N ARG A 235 -5.01 -12.82 -0.46
CA ARG A 235 -4.66 -12.98 -1.88
C ARG A 235 -3.19 -12.68 -2.17
N ARG A 236 -2.65 -11.58 -1.64
CA ARG A 236 -1.22 -11.25 -1.81
C ARG A 236 -0.32 -12.34 -1.21
N ALA A 237 -0.59 -12.76 0.01
CA ALA A 237 0.18 -13.83 0.65
C ALA A 237 0.12 -15.15 -0.13
N SER A 238 -1.00 -15.46 -0.77
CA SER A 238 -1.14 -16.62 -1.64
C SER A 238 -0.34 -16.47 -2.94
N LEU A 239 -0.36 -15.30 -3.57
CA LEU A 239 0.46 -15.00 -4.75
C LEU A 239 1.95 -15.13 -4.45
N ASP A 240 2.40 -14.54 -3.33
CA ASP A 240 3.80 -14.62 -2.92
C ASP A 240 4.24 -16.08 -2.71
N SER A 241 3.35 -16.93 -2.17
CA SER A 241 3.64 -18.35 -2.00
C SER A 241 3.72 -19.14 -3.32
N VAL A 242 2.94 -18.73 -4.32
CA VAL A 242 2.99 -19.32 -5.68
C VAL A 242 4.25 -18.90 -6.41
N LEU A 243 4.72 -17.67 -6.20
CA LEU A 243 5.94 -17.14 -6.84
C LEU A 243 7.23 -17.58 -6.14
N ASP A 244 7.13 -18.10 -4.92
CA ASP A 244 8.30 -18.51 -4.15
C ASP A 244 9.08 -19.63 -4.83
N GLY A 245 10.39 -19.45 -4.92
CA GLY A 245 11.28 -20.39 -5.59
C GLY A 245 11.09 -20.46 -7.11
N LEU A 246 10.36 -19.51 -7.74
CA LEU A 246 10.26 -19.41 -9.18
C LEU A 246 11.27 -18.37 -9.68
N PHE A 247 12.17 -18.81 -10.54
CA PHE A 247 13.22 -17.98 -11.12
C PHE A 247 12.90 -17.63 -12.57
N VAL A 248 13.52 -16.59 -13.07
CA VAL A 248 13.43 -16.13 -14.46
C VAL A 248 13.72 -17.26 -15.45
N ARG A 249 14.76 -18.08 -15.19
CA ARG A 249 15.12 -19.25 -16.02
C ARG A 249 14.02 -20.29 -16.19
N ASP A 250 13.05 -20.34 -15.25
CA ASP A 250 11.97 -21.32 -15.24
C ASP A 250 10.78 -20.88 -16.12
N VAL A 251 10.69 -19.58 -16.43
CA VAL A 251 9.58 -18.97 -17.17
C VAL A 251 10.01 -18.24 -18.44
N MET A 252 11.33 -18.08 -18.68
CA MET A 252 11.82 -17.40 -19.87
C MET A 252 11.63 -18.22 -21.13
N GLU A 253 11.32 -17.54 -22.23
CA GLU A 253 11.39 -18.08 -23.57
C GLU A 253 12.84 -17.99 -24.07
N ARG A 254 13.44 -19.11 -24.45
CA ARG A 254 14.84 -19.14 -24.92
C ARG A 254 14.97 -18.97 -26.42
N ASP A 255 13.98 -19.45 -27.17
CA ASP A 255 13.93 -19.29 -28.63
C ASP A 255 13.19 -17.98 -28.95
N VAL A 256 13.96 -16.90 -28.99
CA VAL A 256 13.43 -15.54 -29.15
C VAL A 256 13.86 -15.00 -30.52
N THR A 257 12.88 -14.53 -31.27
CA THR A 257 13.15 -13.79 -32.52
C THR A 257 13.92 -12.52 -32.21
N THR A 258 15.10 -12.39 -32.77
CA THR A 258 15.98 -11.21 -32.60
C THR A 258 15.96 -10.32 -33.84
N ILE A 259 16.21 -9.02 -33.63
CA ILE A 259 16.18 -8.00 -34.67
C ILE A 259 17.59 -7.42 -34.84
N PRO A 260 18.12 -7.32 -36.07
CA PRO A 260 19.38 -6.62 -36.31
C PRO A 260 19.20 -5.09 -36.21
N PRO A 261 20.19 -4.34 -35.68
CA PRO A 261 20.06 -2.90 -35.41
C PRO A 261 19.86 -2.06 -36.69
N GLY A 262 20.46 -2.49 -37.79
CA GLY A 262 20.39 -1.75 -39.07
C GLY A 262 19.11 -1.94 -39.88
N LEU A 263 18.13 -2.75 -39.37
CA LEU A 263 16.86 -2.96 -40.07
C LEU A 263 16.05 -1.65 -40.10
N THR A 264 15.41 -1.32 -41.23
CA THR A 264 14.52 -0.16 -41.32
C THR A 264 13.18 -0.44 -40.59
N ILE A 265 12.53 0.62 -40.10
CA ILE A 265 11.23 0.53 -39.45
C ILE A 265 10.16 -0.03 -40.40
N ASP A 266 10.21 0.29 -41.68
CA ASP A 266 9.28 -0.25 -42.70
C ASP A 266 9.41 -1.77 -42.83
N THR A 267 10.62 -2.29 -42.91
CA THR A 267 10.89 -3.73 -42.95
C THR A 267 10.48 -4.41 -41.63
N PHE A 268 10.79 -3.79 -40.49
CA PHE A 268 10.39 -4.28 -39.19
C PHE A 268 8.84 -4.36 -39.05
N ALA A 269 8.14 -3.31 -39.46
CA ALA A 269 6.68 -3.26 -39.39
C ALA A 269 6.01 -4.33 -40.29
N SER A 270 6.50 -4.46 -41.55
CA SER A 270 5.90 -5.37 -42.52
C SER A 270 6.19 -6.84 -42.24
N GLN A 271 7.42 -7.20 -41.85
CA GLN A 271 7.86 -8.59 -41.68
C GLN A 271 7.65 -9.14 -40.27
N VAL A 272 7.74 -8.29 -39.25
CA VAL A 272 7.73 -8.72 -37.85
C VAL A 272 6.40 -8.44 -37.18
N LEU A 273 5.82 -7.25 -37.35
CA LEU A 273 4.54 -6.91 -36.74
C LEU A 273 3.34 -7.52 -37.47
N GLY A 274 3.45 -7.85 -38.76
CA GLY A 274 2.38 -8.51 -39.52
C GLY A 274 2.06 -9.92 -39.05
N GLY A 275 2.96 -10.58 -38.28
CA GLY A 275 2.79 -11.92 -37.73
C GLY A 275 2.56 -12.02 -36.23
N SER A 276 2.81 -10.97 -35.45
CA SER A 276 2.74 -11.04 -34.00
C SER A 276 2.36 -9.69 -33.42
N ALA A 277 1.11 -9.52 -33.03
CA ALA A 277 0.66 -8.35 -32.30
C ALA A 277 1.39 -8.24 -30.95
N ALA A 278 2.07 -7.11 -30.71
CA ALA A 278 2.48 -6.60 -29.42
C ALA A 278 3.66 -7.28 -28.71
N LEU A 279 4.76 -7.52 -29.37
CA LEU A 279 5.92 -8.03 -28.64
C LEU A 279 7.07 -6.98 -28.64
N ALA A 280 7.69 -6.80 -27.49
CA ALA A 280 9.01 -6.22 -27.41
C ALA A 280 10.00 -7.29 -27.88
N LEU A 281 10.77 -6.98 -28.95
CA LEU A 281 11.75 -7.88 -29.53
C LEU A 281 13.15 -7.37 -29.22
N PRO A 282 14.09 -8.25 -28.85
CA PRO A 282 15.47 -7.84 -28.58
C PRO A 282 16.21 -7.50 -29.87
N VAL A 283 16.90 -6.38 -29.82
CA VAL A 283 17.81 -5.92 -30.87
C VAL A 283 19.21 -6.37 -30.50
N VAL A 284 19.83 -7.17 -31.35
CA VAL A 284 21.14 -7.78 -31.06
C VAL A 284 22.15 -7.55 -32.18
N ARG A 285 23.43 -7.52 -31.80
CA ARG A 285 24.56 -7.59 -32.72
C ARG A 285 25.33 -8.90 -32.43
N GLY A 286 25.10 -9.90 -33.26
CA GLY A 286 25.49 -11.28 -32.89
C GLY A 286 24.65 -11.80 -31.74
N SER A 287 25.25 -12.03 -30.58
CA SER A 287 24.56 -12.43 -29.35
C SER A 287 24.49 -11.30 -28.30
N GLU A 288 25.11 -10.17 -28.59
CA GLU A 288 25.12 -9.00 -27.70
C GLU A 288 23.80 -8.23 -27.77
N LEU A 289 23.16 -8.00 -26.62
CA LEU A 289 21.93 -7.21 -26.53
C LEU A 289 22.26 -5.72 -26.65
N LEU A 290 21.67 -5.04 -27.62
CA LEU A 290 21.78 -3.59 -27.82
C LEU A 290 20.56 -2.84 -27.26
N GLY A 291 19.36 -3.42 -27.36
CA GLY A 291 18.12 -2.78 -26.94
C GLY A 291 16.89 -3.63 -27.17
N LEU A 292 15.73 -3.02 -26.98
CA LEU A 292 14.41 -3.60 -27.29
C LEU A 292 13.62 -2.70 -28.21
N ILE A 293 12.91 -3.29 -29.17
CA ILE A 293 11.96 -2.59 -30.04
C ILE A 293 10.58 -3.28 -29.99
N GLY A 294 9.52 -2.49 -30.06
CA GLY A 294 8.16 -3.02 -30.13
C GLY A 294 7.22 -2.02 -30.82
N ALA A 295 5.95 -2.36 -30.95
CA ALA A 295 4.94 -1.54 -31.63
C ALA A 295 4.78 -0.13 -31.01
N ARG A 296 5.14 0.03 -29.73
CA ARG A 296 5.02 1.31 -29.03
C ARG A 296 6.02 2.35 -29.54
N GLN A 297 7.25 1.94 -29.90
CA GLN A 297 8.29 2.79 -30.44
C GLN A 297 7.91 3.36 -31.81
N LEU A 298 7.10 2.64 -32.58
CA LEU A 298 6.66 3.08 -33.90
C LEU A 298 5.63 4.21 -33.87
N ARG A 299 4.84 4.30 -32.78
CA ARG A 299 3.78 5.32 -32.66
C ARG A 299 4.29 6.77 -32.73
N GLY A 300 5.55 6.98 -32.38
CA GLY A 300 6.19 8.31 -32.42
C GLY A 300 6.79 8.66 -33.78
N ILE A 301 6.81 7.74 -34.77
CA ILE A 301 7.51 7.92 -36.05
C ILE A 301 6.47 8.11 -37.14
N ARG A 302 6.60 9.23 -37.89
CA ARG A 302 5.74 9.48 -39.07
C ARG A 302 6.00 8.42 -40.15
N GLN A 303 4.92 7.91 -40.75
CA GLN A 303 4.98 6.80 -41.70
C GLN A 303 5.84 7.06 -42.92
N ASP A 304 5.94 8.33 -43.37
CA ASP A 304 6.81 8.77 -44.47
C ASP A 304 8.31 8.60 -44.16
N ARG A 305 8.70 8.45 -42.91
CA ARG A 305 10.08 8.25 -42.47
C ARG A 305 10.46 6.77 -42.19
N TRP A 306 9.51 5.85 -42.26
CA TRP A 306 9.75 4.46 -41.93
C TRP A 306 10.81 3.76 -42.77
N ALA A 307 10.94 4.15 -44.05
CA ALA A 307 11.96 3.60 -44.96
C ALA A 307 13.40 4.12 -44.67
N THR A 308 13.52 5.21 -43.91
CA THR A 308 14.84 5.85 -43.64
C THR A 308 15.31 5.71 -42.21
N VAL A 309 14.38 5.51 -41.24
CA VAL A 309 14.69 5.36 -39.82
C VAL A 309 15.05 3.89 -39.55
N ARG A 310 16.12 3.68 -38.78
CA ARG A 310 16.56 2.34 -38.39
C ARG A 310 16.06 1.96 -36.99
N VAL A 311 16.04 0.67 -36.71
CA VAL A 311 15.69 0.11 -35.41
C VAL A 311 16.59 0.68 -34.30
N GLU A 312 17.89 0.79 -34.56
CA GLU A 312 18.88 1.31 -33.60
C GLU A 312 18.63 2.77 -33.18
N ASP A 313 17.96 3.57 -34.03
CA ASP A 313 17.67 4.98 -33.76
C ASP A 313 16.50 5.17 -32.76
N VAL A 314 15.65 4.14 -32.58
CA VAL A 314 14.37 4.27 -31.85
C VAL A 314 14.17 3.18 -30.79
N MET A 315 15.04 2.19 -30.72
CA MET A 315 14.97 1.13 -29.69
C MET A 315 15.16 1.68 -28.28
N VAL A 316 14.62 0.96 -27.30
CA VAL A 316 14.82 1.28 -25.87
C VAL A 316 16.16 0.74 -25.43
N THR A 317 17.01 1.59 -24.85
CA THR A 317 18.37 1.24 -24.39
C THR A 317 18.70 1.83 -23.02
N GLY A 318 19.83 1.47 -22.47
CA GLY A 318 20.39 2.04 -21.24
C GLY A 318 19.50 1.87 -20.02
N SER A 319 19.40 2.88 -19.18
CA SER A 319 18.63 2.86 -17.92
C SER A 319 17.11 2.69 -18.09
N ALA A 320 16.58 2.92 -19.31
CA ALA A 320 15.17 2.67 -19.61
C ALA A 320 14.86 1.21 -19.93
N LEU A 321 15.88 0.35 -20.06
CA LEU A 321 15.79 -1.07 -20.35
C LEU A 321 16.20 -1.90 -19.13
N PRO A 322 15.27 -2.38 -18.30
CA PRO A 322 15.60 -3.34 -17.25
C PRO A 322 16.09 -4.66 -17.86
N ILE A 323 17.20 -5.17 -17.37
CA ILE A 323 17.81 -6.43 -17.78
C ILE A 323 17.77 -7.38 -16.60
N LEU A 324 17.37 -8.63 -16.84
CA LEU A 324 17.28 -9.67 -15.82
C LEU A 324 18.39 -10.71 -16.04
N GLY A 325 18.90 -11.27 -14.95
CA GLY A 325 19.69 -12.50 -15.01
C GLY A 325 18.78 -13.74 -14.91
N PRO A 326 19.21 -14.92 -15.39
CA PRO A 326 18.43 -16.17 -15.29
C PRO A 326 18.17 -16.58 -13.83
N GLY A 327 19.02 -16.18 -12.89
CA GLY A 327 18.88 -16.42 -11.46
C GLY A 327 18.00 -15.39 -10.72
N ALA A 328 17.49 -14.36 -11.38
CA ALA A 328 16.58 -13.41 -10.78
C ALA A 328 15.24 -14.08 -10.46
N THR A 329 14.51 -13.57 -9.45
CA THR A 329 13.19 -14.09 -9.08
C THR A 329 12.12 -13.58 -10.05
N VAL A 330 11.05 -14.35 -10.26
CA VAL A 330 9.90 -13.90 -11.06
C VAL A 330 9.23 -12.68 -10.42
N GLN A 331 9.30 -12.56 -9.09
CA GLN A 331 8.79 -11.36 -8.39
C GLN A 331 9.53 -10.10 -8.86
N SER A 332 10.87 -10.13 -8.94
CA SER A 332 11.63 -8.98 -9.45
C SER A 332 11.31 -8.66 -10.91
N ALA A 333 11.07 -9.69 -11.73
CA ALA A 333 10.63 -9.51 -13.11
C ALA A 333 9.26 -8.82 -13.21
N ILE A 334 8.31 -9.18 -12.33
CA ILE A 334 6.98 -8.51 -12.23
C ILE A 334 7.14 -7.04 -11.85
N ASP A 335 7.99 -6.74 -10.87
CA ASP A 335 8.22 -5.38 -10.40
C ASP A 335 8.88 -4.51 -11.51
N ASP A 336 9.84 -5.05 -12.24
CA ASP A 336 10.47 -4.37 -13.36
C ASP A 336 9.52 -4.17 -14.54
N LEU A 337 8.70 -5.16 -14.87
CA LEU A 337 7.64 -5.03 -15.86
C LEU A 337 6.57 -4.01 -15.45
N ALA A 338 6.27 -3.87 -14.18
CA ALA A 338 5.30 -2.88 -13.67
C ALA A 338 5.86 -1.45 -13.76
N ARG A 339 7.17 -1.26 -13.55
CA ARG A 339 7.86 0.03 -13.68
C ARG A 339 8.14 0.42 -15.12
N SER A 340 8.37 -0.57 -15.97
CA SER A 340 8.59 -0.37 -17.40
C SER A 340 7.26 -0.36 -18.16
N SER A 341 7.26 0.29 -19.30
CA SER A 341 6.12 0.23 -20.22
C SER A 341 6.26 -0.94 -21.23
N LEU A 342 7.11 -1.92 -20.93
CA LEU A 342 7.45 -3.04 -21.80
C LEU A 342 6.55 -4.25 -21.54
N ASP A 343 6.31 -5.05 -22.56
CA ASP A 343 5.54 -6.29 -22.46
C ASP A 343 6.41 -7.53 -22.17
N GLY A 344 7.74 -7.37 -22.23
CA GLY A 344 8.73 -8.38 -21.91
C GLY A 344 10.08 -7.75 -21.56
N LEU A 345 10.90 -8.49 -20.83
CA LEU A 345 12.25 -8.09 -20.43
C LEU A 345 13.29 -9.08 -20.95
N PRO A 346 14.46 -8.59 -21.42
CA PRO A 346 15.55 -9.45 -21.86
C PRO A 346 16.22 -10.12 -20.66
N VAL A 347 16.60 -11.38 -20.86
CA VAL A 347 17.40 -12.14 -19.92
C VAL A 347 18.81 -12.25 -20.48
N VAL A 348 19.78 -11.79 -19.71
CA VAL A 348 21.18 -11.71 -20.13
C VAL A 348 22.04 -12.43 -19.11
N GLU A 349 22.99 -13.22 -19.59
CA GLU A 349 24.02 -13.89 -18.81
C GLU A 349 25.37 -13.64 -19.48
N ASP A 350 26.33 -13.17 -18.71
CA ASP A 350 27.68 -12.83 -19.19
C ASP A 350 27.69 -11.86 -20.40
N GLY A 351 26.73 -10.93 -20.44
CA GLY A 351 26.59 -9.94 -21.52
C GLY A 351 25.85 -10.44 -22.76
N LEU A 352 25.47 -11.72 -22.81
CA LEU A 352 24.80 -12.36 -23.94
C LEU A 352 23.31 -12.55 -23.67
N LEU A 353 22.48 -12.32 -24.68
CA LEU A 353 21.04 -12.59 -24.60
C LEU A 353 20.80 -14.09 -24.50
N THR A 354 20.19 -14.56 -23.40
CA THR A 354 19.85 -15.97 -23.16
C THR A 354 18.37 -16.27 -23.29
N GLY A 355 17.50 -15.23 -23.30
CA GLY A 355 16.07 -15.38 -23.45
C GLY A 355 15.29 -14.10 -23.21
N MET A 356 13.97 -14.23 -23.14
CA MET A 356 13.02 -13.15 -22.81
C MET A 356 12.01 -13.64 -21.78
N VAL A 357 11.66 -12.79 -20.83
CA VAL A 357 10.52 -13.02 -19.93
C VAL A 357 9.35 -12.15 -20.37
N MET A 358 8.27 -12.80 -20.80
CA MET A 358 7.07 -12.14 -21.25
C MET A 358 6.01 -12.11 -20.15
N ARG A 359 5.19 -11.06 -20.09
CA ARG A 359 4.06 -10.98 -19.13
C ARG A 359 3.14 -12.21 -19.21
N ARG A 360 2.87 -12.71 -20.43
CA ARG A 360 2.06 -13.90 -20.65
C ARG A 360 2.70 -15.16 -20.03
N ALA A 361 3.99 -15.35 -20.19
CA ALA A 361 4.71 -16.52 -19.67
C ALA A 361 4.66 -16.55 -18.12
N ILE A 362 4.84 -15.39 -17.48
CA ILE A 362 4.66 -15.24 -16.03
C ILE A 362 3.23 -15.59 -15.62
N ALA A 363 2.21 -15.03 -16.31
CA ALA A 363 0.80 -15.29 -16.00
C ALA A 363 0.44 -16.78 -16.15
N ASP A 364 0.99 -17.46 -17.17
CA ASP A 364 0.78 -18.88 -17.39
C ASP A 364 1.46 -19.73 -16.31
N ALA A 365 2.69 -19.39 -15.93
CA ALA A 365 3.41 -20.07 -14.86
C ALA A 365 2.70 -19.94 -13.51
N ILE A 366 2.16 -18.74 -13.19
CA ILE A 366 1.33 -18.49 -12.00
C ILE A 366 0.07 -19.37 -12.05
N ARG A 367 -0.62 -19.44 -13.18
CA ARG A 367 -1.84 -20.25 -13.35
C ARG A 367 -1.58 -21.75 -13.11
N VAL A 368 -0.54 -22.28 -13.73
CA VAL A 368 -0.17 -23.69 -13.59
C VAL A 368 0.17 -24.01 -12.14
N ARG A 369 0.96 -23.16 -11.50
CA ARG A 369 1.41 -23.37 -10.11
C ARG A 369 0.29 -23.17 -9.09
N ALA A 370 -0.61 -22.21 -9.32
CA ALA A 370 -1.81 -22.01 -8.49
C ALA A 370 -2.74 -23.22 -8.58
N ALA A 371 -2.94 -23.77 -9.77
CA ALA A 371 -3.75 -24.97 -9.97
C ALA A 371 -3.14 -26.19 -9.24
N SER A 372 -1.82 -26.39 -9.30
CA SER A 372 -1.12 -27.47 -8.59
C SER A 372 -1.14 -27.31 -7.07
N ALA A 373 -1.24 -26.06 -6.56
CA ALA A 373 -1.37 -25.74 -5.14
C ALA A 373 -2.82 -25.82 -4.61
N GLY A 374 -3.78 -26.22 -5.43
CA GLY A 374 -5.21 -26.30 -5.04
C GLY A 374 -5.88 -24.94 -4.87
N LEU A 375 -5.26 -23.86 -5.35
CA LEU A 375 -5.80 -22.49 -5.33
C LEU A 375 -6.71 -22.28 -6.57
N ALA A 376 -7.74 -23.11 -6.74
CA ALA A 376 -8.69 -23.00 -7.83
C ALA A 376 -9.55 -21.75 -7.66
N GLY A 377 -9.43 -20.80 -8.61
CA GLY A 377 -10.24 -19.57 -8.67
C GLY A 377 -9.46 -18.30 -9.03
N TRP A 378 -8.34 -18.42 -9.72
CA TRP A 378 -7.53 -17.31 -10.27
C TRP A 378 -7.76 -17.10 -11.76
#